data_5111788071311fffdab762e1a1d96c8c
#
_entry.id   5111788071311fffdab762e1a1d96c8c
#
_cell.length_a   1.000
_cell.length_b   1.000
_cell.length_c   1.000
_cell.angle_alpha   90.00
_cell.angle_beta   90.00
_cell.angle_gamma   90.00
#
_symmetry.space_group_name_H-M   'P 1'
#
loop_
_entity.id
_entity.type
_entity.pdbx_description
1 polymer ?
#
loop_
_entity_poly.entity_id
_entity_poly.type
_entity_poly.pdbx_seq_one_letter_code
_entity_poly.pdbx_strand_id
1 'polypeptide(L)'
;MSHEHKKLKAVDMTSGSIVRHLIMFTIPLLFGNLFQQLYNTVDSLVVGNFVGSEALAAVGSTTSIVNMLVLFFNGVSIGAGVVISRYFGSHNDEKLHLAVETTIAVTFICGVILTGIGIYIAPFMLELMDTPDDVLPLSSEYLQIYFGGISGLLVYNMGSGILRSVGDTRRPLLFLGFSSIMNIILDLWFVISFHMGVAGVAWATIISQFASAALVLLVLTKSTENYRLVWKDLRIEKKILKQILMIGLPSGLQQSITAFSNAYVQSYINYFGSSCMAGWSCYTKIDQFVMLPMQSIGQAATTFVGQNLGARDVKRARKGTNVALGLSTIISLTMAAILWILAPQFIQLFSRDPKVLEYGVLFLRLCLFFMVF
;
A
#
# COMPACT_ATOMS: atom_id res chain seq x y z
N MET A 1 -21.07 -22.25 29.48
CA MET A 1 -20.04 -22.28 28.45
C MET A 1 -19.82 -20.86 27.98
N SER A 2 -18.83 -20.18 28.56
CA SER A 2 -18.49 -18.78 28.21
C SER A 2 -17.70 -18.78 26.93
N HIS A 3 -18.27 -18.25 25.83
CA HIS A 3 -17.50 -17.85 24.66
C HIS A 3 -16.62 -16.66 25.06
N GLU A 4 -15.40 -16.94 25.50
CA GLU A 4 -14.34 -15.94 25.53
C GLU A 4 -14.16 -15.42 24.12
N HIS A 5 -14.69 -14.23 23.83
CA HIS A 5 -14.29 -13.46 22.68
C HIS A 5 -12.78 -13.28 22.75
N LYS A 6 -12.05 -14.06 21.98
CA LYS A 6 -10.60 -13.93 21.80
C LYS A 6 -10.34 -12.49 21.35
N LYS A 7 -10.10 -11.58 22.32
CA LYS A 7 -9.71 -10.20 22.02
C LYS A 7 -8.52 -10.25 21.08
N LEU A 8 -8.66 -9.60 19.92
CA LEU A 8 -7.56 -9.39 19.00
C LEU A 8 -6.50 -8.57 19.74
N LYS A 9 -5.42 -9.21 20.16
CA LYS A 9 -4.34 -8.60 20.95
C LYS A 9 -3.11 -8.40 20.10
N ALA A 10 -2.29 -7.41 20.50
CA ALA A 10 -0.91 -7.28 20.02
C ALA A 10 -0.17 -8.62 20.15
N VAL A 11 0.68 -8.93 19.17
CA VAL A 11 1.45 -10.18 19.16
C VAL A 11 2.92 -9.86 19.40
N ASP A 12 3.41 -10.34 20.54
CA ASP A 12 4.84 -10.30 20.84
C ASP A 12 5.57 -11.41 20.08
N MET A 13 6.49 -11.01 19.20
CA MET A 13 7.28 -11.91 18.35
C MET A 13 8.67 -12.20 18.92
N THR A 14 8.96 -11.72 20.13
CA THR A 14 10.29 -11.92 20.76
C THR A 14 10.46 -13.33 21.32
N SER A 15 9.37 -14.10 21.42
CA SER A 15 9.37 -15.50 21.90
C SER A 15 8.65 -16.44 20.91
N GLY A 16 8.75 -17.73 21.10
CA GLY A 16 8.05 -18.75 20.30
C GLY A 16 8.66 -19.04 18.92
N SER A 17 7.87 -19.70 18.04
CA SER A 17 8.33 -20.16 16.73
C SER A 17 8.41 -19.03 15.71
N ILE A 18 9.58 -18.81 15.12
CA ILE A 18 9.86 -17.78 14.12
C ILE A 18 8.99 -17.98 12.87
N VAL A 19 8.98 -19.20 12.33
CA VAL A 19 8.21 -19.54 11.11
C VAL A 19 6.73 -19.27 11.32
N ARG A 20 6.19 -19.71 12.46
CA ARG A 20 4.77 -19.50 12.78
C ARG A 20 4.42 -18.01 12.85
N HIS A 21 5.24 -17.18 13.50
CA HIS A 21 5.01 -15.75 13.59
C HIS A 21 5.02 -15.10 12.20
N LEU A 22 6.04 -15.40 11.38
CA LEU A 22 6.14 -14.84 10.03
C LEU A 22 4.93 -15.25 9.17
N ILE A 23 4.55 -16.51 9.14
CA ILE A 23 3.43 -16.99 8.32
C ILE A 23 2.11 -16.39 8.80
N MET A 24 1.82 -16.45 10.11
CA MET A 24 0.56 -15.92 10.67
C MET A 24 0.43 -14.40 10.49
N PHE A 25 1.55 -13.68 10.42
CA PHE A 25 1.57 -12.25 10.16
C PHE A 25 1.44 -11.94 8.66
N THR A 26 2.10 -12.73 7.81
CA THR A 26 2.10 -12.55 6.35
C THR A 26 0.72 -12.78 5.73
N ILE A 27 -0.01 -13.81 6.17
CA ILE A 27 -1.31 -14.18 5.57
C ILE A 27 -2.31 -13.00 5.59
N PRO A 28 -2.59 -12.32 6.72
CA PRO A 28 -3.50 -11.18 6.71
C PRO A 28 -3.00 -10.01 5.85
N LEU A 29 -1.68 -9.77 5.80
CA LEU A 29 -1.09 -8.74 4.94
C LEU A 29 -1.30 -9.05 3.47
N LEU A 30 -1.08 -10.30 3.07
CA LEU A 30 -1.30 -10.76 1.70
C LEU A 30 -2.76 -10.54 1.27
N PHE A 31 -3.73 -10.93 2.11
CA PHE A 31 -5.13 -10.69 1.83
C PHE A 31 -5.47 -9.20 1.79
N GLY A 32 -4.87 -8.38 2.67
CA GLY A 32 -5.05 -6.93 2.65
C GLY A 32 -4.56 -6.31 1.34
N ASN A 33 -3.35 -6.67 0.91
CA ASN A 33 -2.80 -6.20 -0.36
C ASN A 33 -3.63 -6.68 -1.56
N LEU A 34 -4.14 -7.92 -1.51
CA LEU A 34 -5.03 -8.46 -2.54
C LEU A 34 -6.36 -7.69 -2.61
N PHE A 35 -7.00 -7.40 -1.47
CA PHE A 35 -8.21 -6.58 -1.44
C PHE A 35 -7.97 -5.19 -1.99
N GLN A 36 -6.83 -4.58 -1.69
CA GLN A 36 -6.47 -3.27 -2.23
C GLN A 36 -6.31 -3.32 -3.76
N GLN A 37 -5.70 -4.36 -4.29
CA GLN A 37 -5.54 -4.53 -5.72
C GLN A 37 -6.89 -4.77 -6.44
N LEU A 38 -7.77 -5.57 -5.83
CA LEU A 38 -9.12 -5.80 -6.36
C LEU A 38 -9.95 -4.51 -6.36
N TYR A 39 -9.92 -3.74 -5.29
CA TYR A 39 -10.60 -2.46 -5.17
C TYR A 39 -10.15 -1.49 -6.29
N ASN A 40 -8.86 -1.29 -6.50
CA ASN A 40 -8.34 -0.43 -7.57
C ASN A 40 -8.79 -0.89 -8.96
N THR A 41 -8.93 -2.21 -9.14
CA THR A 41 -9.41 -2.79 -10.40
C THR A 41 -10.90 -2.49 -10.60
N VAL A 42 -11.71 -2.61 -9.55
CA VAL A 42 -13.15 -2.32 -9.60
C VAL A 42 -13.41 -0.84 -9.88
N ASP A 43 -12.68 0.09 -9.24
CA ASP A 43 -12.76 1.52 -9.53
C ASP A 43 -12.56 1.80 -11.03
N SER A 44 -11.51 1.23 -11.61
CA SER A 44 -11.22 1.40 -13.03
C SER A 44 -12.32 0.81 -13.93
N LEU A 45 -12.93 -0.32 -13.53
CA LEU A 45 -14.04 -0.94 -14.25
C LEU A 45 -15.32 -0.08 -14.16
N VAL A 46 -15.61 0.49 -12.99
CA VAL A 46 -16.79 1.37 -12.81
C VAL A 46 -16.64 2.62 -13.67
N VAL A 47 -15.47 3.27 -13.63
CA VAL A 47 -15.21 4.46 -14.45
C VAL A 47 -15.32 4.13 -15.94
N GLY A 48 -14.65 3.09 -16.40
CA GLY A 48 -14.61 2.73 -17.82
C GLY A 48 -15.97 2.33 -18.41
N ASN A 49 -16.80 1.62 -17.63
CA ASN A 49 -18.09 1.11 -18.12
C ASN A 49 -19.26 2.09 -17.95
N PHE A 50 -19.24 2.95 -16.94
CA PHE A 50 -20.39 3.78 -16.60
C PHE A 50 -20.16 5.28 -16.81
N VAL A 51 -18.92 5.76 -16.86
CA VAL A 51 -18.61 7.20 -17.06
C VAL A 51 -18.10 7.45 -18.49
N GLY A 52 -17.23 6.58 -18.99
CA GLY A 52 -16.72 6.67 -20.36
C GLY A 52 -15.21 6.71 -20.48
N SER A 53 -14.72 6.73 -21.73
CA SER A 53 -13.29 6.64 -22.05
C SER A 53 -12.48 7.87 -21.59
N GLU A 54 -13.05 9.06 -21.69
CA GLU A 54 -12.39 10.30 -21.23
C GLU A 54 -12.18 10.30 -19.73
N ALA A 55 -13.19 9.84 -18.97
CA ALA A 55 -13.10 9.69 -17.53
C ALA A 55 -12.07 8.62 -17.10
N LEU A 56 -12.00 7.51 -17.84
CA LEU A 56 -10.99 6.49 -17.61
C LEU A 56 -9.58 7.02 -17.89
N ALA A 57 -9.43 7.82 -18.94
CA ALA A 57 -8.18 8.50 -19.24
C ALA A 57 -7.80 9.51 -18.14
N ALA A 58 -8.78 10.24 -17.60
CA ALA A 58 -8.57 11.18 -16.50
C ALA A 58 -8.08 10.49 -15.23
N VAL A 59 -8.73 9.40 -14.80
CA VAL A 59 -8.27 8.61 -13.64
C VAL A 59 -6.90 7.99 -13.93
N GLY A 60 -6.68 7.52 -15.16
CA GLY A 60 -5.40 6.94 -15.58
C GLY A 60 -4.23 7.92 -15.50
N SER A 61 -4.40 9.15 -15.98
CA SER A 61 -3.37 10.21 -15.96
C SER A 61 -3.00 10.61 -14.52
N THR A 62 -3.97 10.66 -13.61
CA THR A 62 -3.75 11.01 -12.22
C THR A 62 -3.12 9.87 -11.40
N THR A 63 -3.27 8.63 -11.83
CA THR A 63 -2.78 7.44 -11.10
C THR A 63 -1.29 7.49 -10.82
N SER A 64 -0.48 8.01 -11.74
CA SER A 64 0.98 8.11 -11.56
C SER A 64 1.34 9.07 -10.42
N ILE A 65 0.66 10.20 -10.32
CA ILE A 65 0.84 11.20 -9.25
C ILE A 65 0.43 10.59 -7.90
N VAL A 66 -0.76 10.00 -7.86
CA VAL A 66 -1.31 9.37 -6.67
C VAL A 66 -0.39 8.25 -6.17
N ASN A 67 0.05 7.35 -7.07
CA ASN A 67 0.93 6.24 -6.70
C ASN A 67 2.29 6.72 -6.18
N MET A 68 2.89 7.74 -6.77
CA MET A 68 4.15 8.30 -6.30
C MET A 68 4.02 8.80 -4.86
N LEU A 69 2.93 9.51 -4.54
CA LEU A 69 2.65 9.99 -3.19
C LEU A 69 2.40 8.84 -2.21
N VAL A 70 1.55 7.89 -2.59
CA VAL A 70 1.24 6.72 -1.76
C VAL A 70 2.50 5.92 -1.45
N LEU A 71 3.35 5.66 -2.44
CA LEU A 71 4.60 4.93 -2.26
C LEU A 71 5.59 5.68 -1.35
N PHE A 72 5.72 7.00 -1.52
CA PHE A 72 6.55 7.81 -0.64
C PHE A 72 6.10 7.72 0.81
N PHE A 73 4.79 7.90 1.08
CA PHE A 73 4.26 7.82 2.44
C PHE A 73 4.25 6.40 3.01
N ASN A 74 4.13 5.38 2.18
CA ASN A 74 4.37 4.00 2.61
C ASN A 74 5.80 3.83 3.14
N GLY A 75 6.80 4.40 2.46
CA GLY A 75 8.18 4.40 2.95
C GLY A 75 8.32 5.10 4.31
N VAL A 76 7.69 6.25 4.50
CA VAL A 76 7.69 6.96 5.80
C VAL A 76 6.98 6.10 6.87
N SER A 77 5.88 5.43 6.52
CA SER A 77 5.17 4.51 7.42
C SER A 77 6.05 3.32 7.85
N ILE A 78 6.90 2.81 6.96
CA ILE A 78 7.90 1.78 7.31
C ILE A 78 8.85 2.32 8.38
N GLY A 79 9.33 3.56 8.23
CA GLY A 79 10.20 4.20 9.22
C GLY A 79 9.55 4.30 10.61
N ALA A 80 8.31 4.75 10.67
CA ALA A 80 7.53 4.78 11.91
C ALA A 80 7.34 3.36 12.47
N GLY A 81 7.01 2.40 11.61
CA GLY A 81 6.83 1.00 11.96
C GLY A 81 8.06 0.36 12.59
N VAL A 82 9.25 0.63 12.06
CA VAL A 82 10.52 0.13 12.62
C VAL A 82 10.80 0.73 14.00
N VAL A 83 10.57 2.02 14.20
CA VAL A 83 10.79 2.68 15.48
C VAL A 83 9.81 2.17 16.54
N ILE A 84 8.53 2.06 16.19
CA ILE A 84 7.47 1.56 17.08
C ILE A 84 7.71 0.10 17.44
N SER A 85 8.03 -0.76 16.47
CA SER A 85 8.29 -2.19 16.72
C SER A 85 9.51 -2.39 17.65
N ARG A 86 10.55 -1.55 17.52
CA ARG A 86 11.71 -1.57 18.44
C ARG A 86 11.32 -1.20 19.87
N TYR A 87 10.52 -0.14 20.06
CA TYR A 87 10.09 0.24 21.40
C TYR A 87 9.11 -0.76 21.99
N PHE A 88 8.23 -1.33 21.18
CA PHE A 88 7.35 -2.42 21.60
C PHE A 88 8.15 -3.65 22.05
N GLY A 89 9.10 -4.13 21.26
CA GLY A 89 9.95 -5.27 21.61
C GLY A 89 10.89 -5.03 22.77
N SER A 90 11.25 -3.78 23.06
CA SER A 90 12.06 -3.43 24.26
C SER A 90 11.22 -3.27 25.53
N HIS A 91 9.89 -3.43 25.46
CA HIS A 91 8.95 -3.16 26.55
C HIS A 91 9.12 -1.77 27.16
N ASN A 92 9.52 -0.78 26.36
CA ASN A 92 9.67 0.61 26.78
C ASN A 92 8.39 1.38 26.47
N ASP A 93 7.42 1.28 27.37
CA ASP A 93 6.08 1.80 27.19
C ASP A 93 6.05 3.32 27.00
N GLU A 94 6.89 4.06 27.74
CA GLU A 94 7.00 5.51 27.64
C GLU A 94 7.41 5.93 26.21
N LYS A 95 8.49 5.34 25.68
CA LYS A 95 8.95 5.66 24.32
C LYS A 95 8.03 5.12 23.23
N LEU A 96 7.36 3.98 23.47
CA LEU A 96 6.35 3.44 22.58
C LEU A 96 5.20 4.43 22.44
N HIS A 97 4.69 4.93 23.56
CA HIS A 97 3.61 5.92 23.60
C HIS A 97 4.00 7.20 22.85
N LEU A 98 5.18 7.76 23.18
CA LEU A 98 5.73 8.92 22.46
C LEU A 98 5.92 8.71 20.97
N ALA A 99 6.28 7.48 20.53
CA ALA A 99 6.43 7.16 19.11
C ALA A 99 5.08 7.12 18.40
N VAL A 100 4.05 6.57 19.03
CA VAL A 100 2.67 6.57 18.48
C VAL A 100 2.15 8.00 18.39
N GLU A 101 2.28 8.81 19.45
CA GLU A 101 1.84 10.21 19.48
C GLU A 101 2.56 11.04 18.41
N THR A 102 3.89 10.95 18.34
CA THR A 102 4.70 11.66 17.35
C THR A 102 4.29 11.27 15.93
N THR A 103 4.08 9.98 15.67
CA THR A 103 3.67 9.49 14.34
C THR A 103 2.32 10.07 13.95
N ILE A 104 1.32 10.01 14.82
CA ILE A 104 -0.03 10.53 14.54
C ILE A 104 -0.02 12.05 14.41
N ALA A 105 0.69 12.78 15.30
CA ALA A 105 0.78 14.24 15.22
C ALA A 105 1.39 14.72 13.89
N VAL A 106 2.51 14.11 13.49
CA VAL A 106 3.16 14.42 12.20
C VAL A 106 2.26 14.06 11.02
N THR A 107 1.53 12.94 11.11
CA THR A 107 0.58 12.53 10.07
C THR A 107 -0.52 13.56 9.84
N PHE A 108 -1.10 14.10 10.90
CA PHE A 108 -2.10 15.17 10.78
C PHE A 108 -1.53 16.44 10.17
N ILE A 109 -0.35 16.87 10.62
CA ILE A 109 0.31 18.07 10.08
C ILE A 109 0.62 17.88 8.58
N CYS A 110 1.23 16.75 8.21
CA CYS A 110 1.51 16.43 6.82
C CYS A 110 0.23 16.33 6.00
N GLY A 111 -0.84 15.74 6.54
CA GLY A 111 -2.14 15.64 5.90
C GLY A 111 -2.72 17.01 5.53
N VAL A 112 -2.74 17.95 6.49
CA VAL A 112 -3.23 19.32 6.26
C VAL A 112 -2.37 20.05 5.23
N ILE A 113 -1.04 19.98 5.36
CA ILE A 113 -0.10 20.62 4.43
C ILE A 113 -0.28 20.08 3.01
N LEU A 114 -0.34 18.76 2.85
CA LEU A 114 -0.49 18.12 1.54
C LEU A 114 -1.86 18.35 0.92
N THR A 115 -2.91 18.42 1.73
CA THR A 115 -4.24 18.82 1.25
C THR A 115 -4.17 20.22 0.62
N GLY A 116 -3.63 21.21 1.35
CA GLY A 116 -3.55 22.57 0.85
C GLY A 116 -2.65 22.72 -0.39
N ILE A 117 -1.44 22.19 -0.30
CA ILE A 117 -0.47 22.23 -1.40
C ILE A 117 -0.99 21.43 -2.61
N GLY A 118 -1.52 20.22 -2.37
CA GLY A 118 -1.96 19.34 -3.43
C GLY A 118 -3.11 19.90 -4.25
N ILE A 119 -4.12 20.44 -3.61
CA ILE A 119 -5.26 21.09 -4.31
C ILE A 119 -4.77 22.23 -5.21
N TYR A 120 -3.82 23.04 -4.71
CA TYR A 120 -3.31 24.19 -5.47
C TYR A 120 -2.40 23.78 -6.63
N ILE A 121 -1.56 22.76 -6.43
CA ILE A 121 -0.54 22.33 -7.42
C ILE A 121 -1.12 21.32 -8.43
N ALA A 122 -2.25 20.65 -8.13
CA ALA A 122 -2.80 19.61 -8.98
C ALA A 122 -2.96 19.99 -10.46
N PRO A 123 -3.55 21.13 -10.84
CA PRO A 123 -3.68 21.53 -12.23
C PRO A 123 -2.32 21.70 -12.91
N PHE A 124 -1.38 22.37 -12.24
CA PHE A 124 -0.03 22.59 -12.76
C PHE A 124 0.75 21.29 -13.00
N MET A 125 0.59 20.30 -12.11
CA MET A 125 1.21 18.98 -12.30
C MET A 125 0.66 18.27 -13.54
N LEU A 126 -0.63 18.38 -13.82
CA LEU A 126 -1.26 17.78 -14.99
C LEU A 126 -0.85 18.48 -16.29
N GLU A 127 -0.74 19.80 -16.29
CA GLU A 127 -0.20 20.57 -17.41
C GLU A 127 1.26 20.18 -17.71
N LEU A 128 2.10 20.03 -16.67
CA LEU A 128 3.50 19.61 -16.82
C LEU A 128 3.64 18.18 -17.37
N MET A 129 2.60 17.37 -17.24
CA MET A 129 2.54 16.00 -17.80
C MET A 129 1.96 15.96 -19.21
N ASP A 130 1.76 17.11 -19.86
CA ASP A 130 1.15 17.21 -21.20
C ASP A 130 -0.21 16.48 -21.29
N THR A 131 -1.04 16.62 -20.23
CA THR A 131 -2.37 16.02 -20.23
C THR A 131 -3.23 16.70 -21.30
N PRO A 132 -3.90 15.93 -22.20
CA PRO A 132 -4.72 16.49 -23.27
C PRO A 132 -5.84 17.42 -22.75
N ASP A 133 -6.14 18.49 -23.51
CA ASP A 133 -7.08 19.56 -23.10
C ASP A 133 -8.51 19.05 -22.86
N ASP A 134 -8.92 17.98 -23.51
CA ASP A 134 -10.22 17.32 -23.36
C ASP A 134 -10.34 16.53 -22.06
N VAL A 135 -9.21 16.04 -21.52
CA VAL A 135 -9.12 15.23 -20.30
C VAL A 135 -8.71 16.08 -19.08
N LEU A 136 -7.99 17.17 -19.29
CA LEU A 136 -7.41 18.01 -18.24
C LEU A 136 -8.43 18.49 -17.18
N PRO A 137 -9.65 18.96 -17.53
CA PRO A 137 -10.63 19.39 -16.54
C PRO A 137 -11.07 18.26 -15.62
N LEU A 138 -11.34 17.06 -16.18
CA LEU A 138 -11.77 15.88 -15.42
C LEU A 138 -10.63 15.35 -14.52
N SER A 139 -9.41 15.34 -15.04
CA SER A 139 -8.21 14.96 -14.27
C SER A 139 -7.96 15.91 -13.11
N SER A 140 -8.11 17.22 -13.37
CA SER A 140 -7.90 18.26 -12.36
C SER A 140 -8.95 18.16 -11.25
N GLU A 141 -10.23 17.99 -11.60
CA GLU A 141 -11.32 17.79 -10.65
C GLU A 141 -11.08 16.56 -9.78
N TYR A 142 -10.77 15.40 -10.40
CA TYR A 142 -10.46 14.16 -9.69
C TYR A 142 -9.31 14.35 -8.71
N LEU A 143 -8.19 14.92 -9.18
CA LEU A 143 -6.98 15.06 -8.39
C LEU A 143 -7.14 16.05 -7.25
N GLN A 144 -7.87 17.18 -7.46
CA GLN A 144 -8.17 18.15 -6.41
C GLN A 144 -9.04 17.53 -5.31
N ILE A 145 -10.09 16.77 -5.69
CA ILE A 145 -10.93 16.05 -4.74
C ILE A 145 -10.06 15.03 -3.98
N TYR A 146 -9.25 14.26 -4.67
CA TYR A 146 -8.37 13.26 -4.06
C TYR A 146 -7.41 13.88 -3.03
N PHE A 147 -6.77 15.00 -3.37
CA PHE A 147 -5.94 15.76 -2.43
C PHE A 147 -6.74 16.32 -1.24
N GLY A 148 -8.00 16.70 -1.46
CA GLY A 148 -8.92 17.08 -0.39
C GLY A 148 -9.08 15.99 0.68
N GLY A 149 -8.98 14.72 0.28
CA GLY A 149 -9.10 13.57 1.15
C GLY A 149 -7.79 12.87 1.55
N ILE A 150 -6.63 13.36 1.10
CA ILE A 150 -5.34 12.68 1.31
C ILE A 150 -5.00 12.47 2.79
N SER A 151 -5.48 13.34 3.67
CA SER A 151 -5.32 13.20 5.12
C SER A 151 -5.93 11.90 5.66
N GLY A 152 -7.07 11.46 5.12
CA GLY A 152 -7.68 10.17 5.47
C GLY A 152 -6.78 8.98 5.08
N LEU A 153 -6.24 9.00 3.87
CA LEU A 153 -5.29 8.01 3.39
C LEU A 153 -4.05 7.93 4.29
N LEU A 154 -3.46 9.07 4.63
CA LEU A 154 -2.27 9.13 5.48
C LEU A 154 -2.53 8.57 6.88
N VAL A 155 -3.64 8.99 7.49
CA VAL A 155 -4.03 8.52 8.83
C VAL A 155 -4.27 7.01 8.83
N TYR A 156 -4.95 6.49 7.80
CA TYR A 156 -5.14 5.04 7.67
C TYR A 156 -3.81 4.30 7.52
N ASN A 157 -2.93 4.74 6.61
CA ASN A 157 -1.64 4.08 6.36
C ASN A 157 -0.74 4.09 7.59
N MET A 158 -0.60 5.24 8.25
CA MET A 158 0.23 5.37 9.44
C MET A 158 -0.36 4.63 10.65
N GLY A 159 -1.66 4.75 10.88
CA GLY A 159 -2.32 4.04 11.97
C GLY A 159 -2.32 2.52 11.77
N SER A 160 -2.51 2.05 10.54
CA SER A 160 -2.33 0.63 10.19
C SER A 160 -0.87 0.18 10.37
N GLY A 161 0.09 1.05 10.04
CA GLY A 161 1.52 0.84 10.31
C GLY A 161 1.81 0.66 11.80
N ILE A 162 1.21 1.48 12.66
CA ILE A 162 1.30 1.35 14.12
C ILE A 162 0.77 -0.01 14.58
N LEU A 163 -0.45 -0.40 14.15
CA LEU A 163 -1.05 -1.68 14.52
C LEU A 163 -0.19 -2.87 14.05
N ARG A 164 0.31 -2.82 12.82
CA ARG A 164 1.23 -3.85 12.29
C ARG A 164 2.51 -3.95 13.12
N SER A 165 3.06 -2.82 13.55
CA SER A 165 4.31 -2.78 14.32
C SER A 165 4.23 -3.45 15.68
N VAL A 166 3.03 -3.46 16.29
CA VAL A 166 2.74 -4.17 17.54
C VAL A 166 2.20 -5.58 17.30
N GLY A 167 2.23 -6.07 16.07
CA GLY A 167 1.86 -7.44 15.73
C GLY A 167 0.40 -7.65 15.35
N ASP A 168 -0.42 -6.59 15.24
CA ASP A 168 -1.83 -6.70 14.85
C ASP A 168 -1.99 -6.40 13.35
N THR A 169 -2.11 -7.46 12.56
CA THR A 169 -2.38 -7.36 11.11
C THR A 169 -3.85 -7.61 10.76
N ARG A 170 -4.63 -8.16 11.70
CA ARG A 170 -6.02 -8.55 11.44
C ARG A 170 -6.96 -7.35 11.42
N ARG A 171 -6.78 -6.39 12.35
CA ARG A 171 -7.61 -5.18 12.38
C ARG A 171 -7.43 -4.33 11.13
N PRO A 172 -6.19 -3.99 10.69
CA PRO A 172 -5.99 -3.29 9.42
C PRO A 172 -6.63 -3.98 8.22
N LEU A 173 -6.54 -5.33 8.14
CA LEU A 173 -7.20 -6.10 7.09
C LEU A 173 -8.72 -5.91 7.11
N LEU A 174 -9.36 -6.02 8.28
CA LEU A 174 -10.81 -5.85 8.42
C LEU A 174 -11.25 -4.43 8.03
N PHE A 175 -10.47 -3.41 8.42
CA PHE A 175 -10.78 -2.01 8.08
C PHE A 175 -10.65 -1.76 6.59
N LEU A 176 -9.62 -2.31 5.95
CA LEU A 176 -9.45 -2.22 4.51
C LEU A 176 -10.57 -2.96 3.77
N GLY A 177 -10.93 -4.16 4.21
CA GLY A 177 -12.05 -4.91 3.63
C GLY A 177 -13.37 -4.16 3.72
N PHE A 178 -13.67 -3.59 4.89
CA PHE A 178 -14.85 -2.74 5.08
C PHE A 178 -14.83 -1.52 4.17
N SER A 179 -13.71 -0.80 4.12
CA SER A 179 -13.52 0.38 3.29
C SER A 179 -13.64 0.07 1.80
N SER A 180 -13.10 -1.07 1.35
CA SER A 180 -13.19 -1.50 -0.05
C SER A 180 -14.63 -1.81 -0.46
N ILE A 181 -15.38 -2.51 0.38
CA ILE A 181 -16.80 -2.79 0.11
C ILE A 181 -17.60 -1.48 0.08
N MET A 182 -17.37 -0.60 1.04
CA MET A 182 -18.04 0.70 1.11
C MET A 182 -17.71 1.55 -0.12
N ASN A 183 -16.46 1.57 -0.56
CA ASN A 183 -16.05 2.32 -1.76
C ASN A 183 -16.78 1.80 -3.00
N ILE A 184 -16.81 0.49 -3.26
CA ILE A 184 -17.51 -0.10 -4.39
C ILE A 184 -19.01 0.27 -4.39
N ILE A 185 -19.65 0.24 -3.23
CA ILE A 185 -21.07 0.62 -3.10
C ILE A 185 -21.26 2.11 -3.41
N LEU A 186 -20.39 2.96 -2.88
CA LEU A 186 -20.46 4.41 -3.09
C LEU A 186 -20.12 4.79 -4.54
N ASP A 187 -19.14 4.13 -5.18
CA ASP A 187 -18.83 4.34 -6.59
C ASP A 187 -20.05 4.10 -7.47
N LEU A 188 -20.68 2.93 -7.32
CA LEU A 188 -21.88 2.60 -8.08
C LEU A 188 -23.02 3.57 -7.79
N TRP A 189 -23.19 3.97 -6.54
CA TRP A 189 -24.25 4.90 -6.15
C TRP A 189 -24.01 6.30 -6.69
N PHE A 190 -22.82 6.87 -6.55
CA PHE A 190 -22.51 8.20 -7.04
C PHE A 190 -22.45 8.30 -8.56
N VAL A 191 -21.92 7.26 -9.22
CA VAL A 191 -21.80 7.24 -10.67
C VAL A 191 -23.15 6.95 -11.34
N ILE A 192 -23.88 5.92 -10.87
CA ILE A 192 -25.11 5.47 -11.54
C ILE A 192 -26.33 6.30 -11.12
N SER A 193 -26.50 6.53 -9.80
CA SER A 193 -27.73 7.20 -9.28
C SER A 193 -27.62 8.72 -9.29
N PHE A 194 -26.44 9.27 -8.98
CA PHE A 194 -26.25 10.74 -8.93
C PHE A 194 -25.60 11.30 -10.19
N HIS A 195 -25.13 10.47 -11.12
CA HIS A 195 -24.46 10.88 -12.36
C HIS A 195 -23.29 11.85 -12.15
N MET A 196 -22.54 11.66 -11.04
CA MET A 196 -21.43 12.55 -10.66
C MET A 196 -20.16 12.33 -11.50
N GLY A 197 -20.14 11.34 -12.39
CA GLY A 197 -18.98 11.07 -13.23
C GLY A 197 -17.72 10.78 -12.44
N VAL A 198 -16.60 11.38 -12.85
CA VAL A 198 -15.27 11.19 -12.23
C VAL A 198 -15.23 11.71 -10.78
N ALA A 199 -15.92 12.83 -10.50
CA ALA A 199 -16.00 13.36 -9.15
C ALA A 199 -16.66 12.38 -8.17
N GLY A 200 -17.66 11.61 -8.63
CA GLY A 200 -18.31 10.59 -7.81
C GLY A 200 -17.35 9.52 -7.30
N VAL A 201 -16.49 9.02 -8.18
CA VAL A 201 -15.45 8.03 -7.81
C VAL A 201 -14.42 8.61 -6.84
N ALA A 202 -13.98 9.86 -7.08
CA ALA A 202 -13.08 10.54 -6.17
C ALA A 202 -13.69 10.70 -4.75
N TRP A 203 -14.96 11.12 -4.66
CA TRP A 203 -15.67 11.25 -3.39
C TRP A 203 -15.87 9.90 -2.69
N ALA A 204 -16.24 8.84 -3.42
CA ALA A 204 -16.38 7.50 -2.87
C ALA A 204 -15.07 7.00 -2.26
N THR A 205 -13.96 7.21 -2.96
CA THR A 205 -12.62 6.88 -2.48
C THR A 205 -12.28 7.62 -1.18
N ILE A 206 -12.49 8.93 -1.13
CA ILE A 206 -12.19 9.75 0.06
C ILE A 206 -13.04 9.32 1.26
N ILE A 207 -14.35 9.18 1.08
CA ILE A 207 -15.25 8.79 2.16
C ILE A 207 -14.85 7.44 2.73
N SER A 208 -14.50 6.49 1.87
CA SER A 208 -14.05 5.16 2.28
C SER A 208 -12.71 5.19 3.01
N GLN A 209 -11.79 6.05 2.59
CA GLN A 209 -10.51 6.27 3.27
C GLN A 209 -10.69 6.92 4.65
N PHE A 210 -11.55 7.92 4.77
CA PHE A 210 -11.87 8.52 6.08
C PHE A 210 -12.56 7.53 7.01
N ALA A 211 -13.42 6.67 6.50
CA ALA A 211 -14.04 5.61 7.30
C ALA A 211 -13.00 4.64 7.86
N SER A 212 -12.06 4.16 7.03
CA SER A 212 -10.98 3.29 7.50
C SER A 212 -10.03 4.01 8.47
N ALA A 213 -9.72 5.29 8.23
CA ALA A 213 -8.94 6.13 9.13
C ALA A 213 -9.62 6.28 10.49
N ALA A 214 -10.92 6.55 10.51
CA ALA A 214 -11.71 6.64 11.73
C ALA A 214 -11.71 5.33 12.52
N LEU A 215 -11.86 4.19 11.85
CA LEU A 215 -11.80 2.87 12.48
C LEU A 215 -10.42 2.61 13.13
N VAL A 216 -9.34 2.94 12.45
CA VAL A 216 -7.98 2.81 12.99
C VAL A 216 -7.80 3.71 14.22
N LEU A 217 -8.18 4.98 14.13
CA LEU A 217 -8.08 5.93 15.26
C LEU A 217 -8.93 5.50 16.45
N LEU A 218 -10.15 5.00 16.20
CA LEU A 218 -11.03 4.47 17.26
C LEU A 218 -10.37 3.30 18.00
N VAL A 219 -9.72 2.40 17.26
CA VAL A 219 -9.02 1.27 17.88
C VAL A 219 -7.81 1.73 18.67
N LEU A 220 -6.99 2.63 18.13
CA LEU A 220 -5.84 3.18 18.85
C LEU A 220 -6.26 3.94 20.11
N THR A 221 -7.35 4.71 20.06
CA THR A 221 -7.84 5.49 21.21
C THR A 221 -8.48 4.61 22.27
N LYS A 222 -9.27 3.59 21.86
CA LYS A 222 -9.97 2.68 22.79
C LYS A 222 -9.11 1.51 23.24
N SER A 223 -7.89 1.38 22.78
CA SER A 223 -6.96 0.32 23.22
C SER A 223 -6.69 0.44 24.71
N THR A 224 -6.57 -0.71 25.37
CA THR A 224 -6.11 -0.82 26.77
C THR A 224 -4.62 -1.16 26.85
N GLU A 225 -3.97 -1.30 25.70
CA GLU A 225 -2.56 -1.68 25.57
C GLU A 225 -1.65 -0.44 25.60
N ASN A 226 -0.37 -0.64 25.77
CA ASN A 226 0.63 0.41 25.95
C ASN A 226 0.89 1.29 24.71
N TYR A 227 0.29 0.94 23.56
CA TYR A 227 0.30 1.76 22.33
C TYR A 227 -0.97 2.62 22.17
N ARG A 228 -1.77 2.77 23.23
CA ARG A 228 -2.98 3.60 23.21
C ARG A 228 -2.67 5.03 22.82
N LEU A 229 -3.45 5.58 21.89
CA LEU A 229 -3.40 6.99 21.53
C LEU A 229 -4.17 7.83 22.56
N VAL A 230 -3.51 8.79 23.18
CA VAL A 230 -4.12 9.77 24.09
C VAL A 230 -4.08 11.15 23.47
N TRP A 231 -5.23 11.65 23.05
CA TRP A 231 -5.33 12.93 22.33
C TRP A 231 -4.81 14.15 23.11
N LYS A 232 -4.88 14.11 24.44
CA LYS A 232 -4.41 15.22 25.30
C LYS A 232 -2.88 15.31 25.38
N ASP A 233 -2.20 14.20 25.15
CA ASP A 233 -0.75 14.09 25.25
C ASP A 233 -0.07 14.16 23.89
N LEU A 234 -0.86 14.46 22.83
CA LEU A 234 -0.38 14.50 21.44
C LEU A 234 0.75 15.53 21.30
N ARG A 235 1.97 15.05 21.10
CA ARG A 235 3.17 15.88 20.96
C ARG A 235 4.17 15.28 20.00
N ILE A 236 5.05 16.13 19.49
CA ILE A 236 6.14 15.72 18.61
C ILE A 236 7.44 15.67 19.40
N GLU A 237 7.94 14.46 19.64
CA GLU A 237 9.25 14.26 20.22
C GLU A 237 10.32 14.28 19.10
N LYS A 238 11.15 15.35 19.08
CA LYS A 238 12.14 15.59 18.01
C LYS A 238 13.11 14.43 17.81
N LYS A 239 13.52 13.74 18.88
CA LYS A 239 14.44 12.60 18.78
C LYS A 239 13.79 11.40 18.08
N ILE A 240 12.52 11.13 18.39
CA ILE A 240 11.75 10.06 17.80
C ILE A 240 11.44 10.39 16.33
N LEU A 241 11.00 11.61 16.05
CA LEU A 241 10.77 12.08 14.68
C LEU A 241 12.04 11.94 13.84
N LYS A 242 13.20 12.33 14.35
CA LYS A 242 14.47 12.14 13.64
C LYS A 242 14.73 10.67 13.30
N GLN A 243 14.46 9.74 14.23
CA GLN A 243 14.63 8.30 13.98
C GLN A 243 13.66 7.80 12.89
N ILE A 244 12.39 8.23 12.93
CA ILE A 244 11.40 7.89 11.93
C ILE A 244 11.83 8.40 10.56
N LEU A 245 12.25 9.66 10.45
CA LEU A 245 12.66 10.25 9.19
C LEU A 245 13.96 9.65 8.64
N MET A 246 14.93 9.32 9.50
CA MET A 246 16.19 8.68 9.07
C MET A 246 15.98 7.32 8.39
N ILE A 247 14.91 6.61 8.70
CA ILE A 247 14.55 5.32 8.08
C ILE A 247 13.51 5.56 6.99
N GLY A 248 12.50 6.35 7.29
CA GLY A 248 11.33 6.55 6.43
C GLY A 248 11.63 7.32 5.16
N LEU A 249 12.41 8.41 5.23
CA LEU A 249 12.76 9.20 4.03
C LEU A 249 13.56 8.40 3.00
N PRO A 250 14.66 7.69 3.38
CA PRO A 250 15.36 6.84 2.42
C PRO A 250 14.47 5.74 1.84
N SER A 251 13.61 5.14 2.66
CA SER A 251 12.66 4.11 2.18
C SER A 251 11.63 4.70 1.22
N GLY A 252 11.10 5.90 1.50
CA GLY A 252 10.18 6.61 0.60
C GLY A 252 10.84 6.99 -0.71
N LEU A 253 12.05 7.53 -0.67
CA LEU A 253 12.83 7.86 -1.86
C LEU A 253 13.14 6.61 -2.70
N GLN A 254 13.51 5.51 -2.06
CA GLN A 254 13.74 4.23 -2.76
C GLN A 254 12.50 3.79 -3.54
N GLN A 255 11.32 3.85 -2.93
CA GLN A 255 10.07 3.48 -3.59
C GLN A 255 9.73 4.44 -4.75
N SER A 256 9.95 5.74 -4.55
CA SER A 256 9.75 6.74 -5.61
C SER A 256 10.71 6.53 -6.80
N ILE A 257 11.98 6.19 -6.54
CA ILE A 257 12.95 5.86 -7.59
C ILE A 257 12.51 4.62 -8.37
N THR A 258 11.99 3.60 -7.67
CA THR A 258 11.47 2.39 -8.34
C THR A 258 10.29 2.73 -9.24
N ALA A 259 9.35 3.57 -8.78
CA ALA A 259 8.21 4.02 -9.58
C ALA A 259 8.67 4.81 -10.83
N PHE A 260 9.64 5.71 -10.66
CA PHE A 260 10.23 6.45 -11.77
C PHE A 260 10.94 5.53 -12.78
N SER A 261 11.69 4.54 -12.29
CA SER A 261 12.37 3.55 -13.14
C SER A 261 11.35 2.75 -13.97
N ASN A 262 10.22 2.35 -13.38
CA ASN A 262 9.16 1.67 -14.10
C ASN A 262 8.54 2.54 -15.20
N ALA A 263 8.32 3.84 -14.93
CA ALA A 263 7.84 4.78 -15.93
C ALA A 263 8.84 4.96 -17.08
N TYR A 264 10.13 5.01 -16.75
CA TYR A 264 11.20 5.10 -17.76
C TYR A 264 11.26 3.86 -18.64
N VAL A 265 11.18 2.66 -18.07
CA VAL A 265 11.10 1.40 -18.82
C VAL A 265 9.86 1.40 -19.74
N GLN A 266 8.71 1.85 -19.23
CA GLN A 266 7.49 1.97 -20.03
C GLN A 266 7.68 2.85 -21.26
N SER A 267 8.41 3.96 -21.12
CA SER A 267 8.73 4.86 -22.25
C SER A 267 9.52 4.14 -23.35
N TYR A 268 10.48 3.29 -23.00
CA TYR A 268 11.19 2.47 -23.98
C TYR A 268 10.30 1.43 -24.65
N ILE A 269 9.44 0.77 -23.88
CA ILE A 269 8.51 -0.22 -24.42
C ILE A 269 7.57 0.42 -25.45
N ASN A 270 7.15 1.66 -25.24
CA ASN A 270 6.29 2.39 -26.14
C ASN A 270 6.91 2.58 -27.54
N TYR A 271 8.24 2.66 -27.63
CA TYR A 271 8.95 2.77 -28.92
C TYR A 271 8.77 1.55 -29.83
N PHE A 272 8.55 0.36 -29.27
CA PHE A 272 8.40 -0.90 -30.02
C PHE A 272 6.98 -1.15 -30.57
N GLY A 273 6.08 -0.21 -30.37
CA GLY A 273 4.71 -0.23 -30.93
C GLY A 273 3.68 -0.93 -30.04
N SER A 274 2.42 -0.86 -30.51
CA SER A 274 1.23 -1.21 -29.70
C SER A 274 1.17 -2.67 -29.22
N SER A 275 1.60 -3.62 -30.05
CA SER A 275 1.61 -5.05 -29.67
C SER A 275 2.61 -5.33 -28.53
N CYS A 276 3.78 -4.68 -28.55
CA CYS A 276 4.78 -4.77 -27.50
C CYS A 276 4.26 -4.13 -26.20
N MET A 277 3.67 -2.94 -26.29
CA MET A 277 3.03 -2.26 -25.16
C MET A 277 1.94 -3.12 -24.50
N ALA A 278 1.09 -3.74 -25.33
CA ALA A 278 0.04 -4.62 -24.84
C ALA A 278 0.62 -5.86 -24.13
N GLY A 279 1.66 -6.47 -24.70
CA GLY A 279 2.38 -7.60 -24.09
C GLY A 279 3.02 -7.23 -22.76
N TRP A 280 3.66 -6.07 -22.67
CA TRP A 280 4.22 -5.53 -21.43
C TRP A 280 3.13 -5.26 -20.38
N SER A 281 1.99 -4.69 -20.81
CA SER A 281 0.85 -4.44 -19.91
C SER A 281 0.29 -5.74 -19.32
N CYS A 282 0.19 -6.82 -20.12
CA CYS A 282 -0.21 -8.13 -19.61
C CYS A 282 0.80 -8.67 -18.59
N TYR A 283 2.11 -8.56 -18.88
CA TYR A 283 3.17 -8.96 -17.97
C TYR A 283 3.09 -8.21 -16.64
N THR A 284 3.00 -6.88 -16.68
CA THR A 284 3.00 -6.05 -15.45
C THR A 284 1.81 -6.33 -14.54
N LYS A 285 0.64 -6.65 -15.11
CA LYS A 285 -0.52 -7.09 -14.31
C LYS A 285 -0.25 -8.40 -13.58
N ILE A 286 0.37 -9.38 -14.24
CA ILE A 286 0.75 -10.65 -13.61
C ILE A 286 1.81 -10.40 -12.53
N ASP A 287 2.84 -9.62 -12.85
CA ASP A 287 3.94 -9.27 -11.94
C ASP A 287 3.46 -8.66 -10.63
N GLN A 288 2.48 -7.74 -10.69
CA GLN A 288 1.89 -7.14 -9.49
C GLN A 288 1.33 -8.20 -8.53
N PHE A 289 0.60 -9.22 -9.04
CA PHE A 289 0.07 -10.29 -8.19
C PHE A 289 1.17 -11.17 -7.61
N VAL A 290 2.21 -11.42 -8.38
CA VAL A 290 3.35 -12.26 -7.96
C VAL A 290 4.17 -11.56 -6.88
N MET A 291 4.28 -10.24 -6.91
CA MET A 291 4.99 -9.45 -5.91
C MET A 291 4.29 -9.36 -4.54
N LEU A 292 2.96 -9.58 -4.47
CA LEU A 292 2.20 -9.43 -3.22
C LEU A 292 2.71 -10.31 -2.07
N PRO A 293 3.00 -11.62 -2.25
CA PRO A 293 3.54 -12.46 -1.18
C PRO A 293 4.90 -11.98 -0.68
N MET A 294 5.82 -11.58 -1.58
CA MET A 294 7.15 -11.11 -1.23
C MET A 294 7.08 -9.81 -0.41
N GLN A 295 6.27 -8.85 -0.85
CA GLN A 295 6.03 -7.61 -0.10
C GLN A 295 5.44 -7.89 1.29
N SER A 296 4.51 -8.83 1.39
CA SER A 296 3.87 -9.21 2.65
C SER A 296 4.87 -9.87 3.62
N ILE A 297 5.75 -10.74 3.12
CA ILE A 297 6.83 -11.35 3.91
C ILE A 297 7.84 -10.28 4.34
N GLY A 298 8.21 -9.35 3.45
CA GLY A 298 9.10 -8.23 3.78
C GLY A 298 8.56 -7.36 4.92
N GLN A 299 7.27 -7.03 4.89
CA GLN A 299 6.61 -6.29 5.98
C GLN A 299 6.59 -7.10 7.28
N ALA A 300 6.31 -8.41 7.22
CA ALA A 300 6.36 -9.31 8.37
C ALA A 300 7.77 -9.39 8.97
N ALA A 301 8.79 -9.52 8.13
CA ALA A 301 10.19 -9.54 8.54
C ALA A 301 10.60 -8.23 9.20
N THR A 302 10.19 -7.09 8.65
CA THR A 302 10.48 -5.77 9.22
C THR A 302 9.96 -5.63 10.65
N THR A 303 8.72 -6.04 10.91
CA THR A 303 8.12 -6.01 12.25
C THR A 303 8.82 -7.01 13.18
N PHE A 304 9.04 -8.24 12.72
CA PHE A 304 9.71 -9.28 13.50
C PHE A 304 11.12 -8.86 13.92
N VAL A 305 11.92 -8.38 12.97
CA VAL A 305 13.29 -7.92 13.22
C VAL A 305 13.29 -6.70 14.15
N GLY A 306 12.38 -5.74 13.91
CA GLY A 306 12.24 -4.55 14.76
C GLY A 306 11.99 -4.90 16.22
N GLN A 307 11.03 -5.78 16.50
CA GLN A 307 10.70 -6.22 17.86
C GLN A 307 11.89 -6.96 18.52
N ASN A 308 12.54 -7.89 17.81
CA ASN A 308 13.66 -8.64 18.36
C ASN A 308 14.91 -7.80 18.59
N LEU A 309 15.19 -6.82 17.73
CA LEU A 309 16.25 -5.83 17.96
C LEU A 309 15.94 -4.94 19.18
N GLY A 310 14.67 -4.59 19.36
CA GLY A 310 14.20 -3.91 20.58
C GLY A 310 14.48 -4.72 21.83
N ALA A 311 14.18 -5.99 21.82
CA ALA A 311 14.46 -6.94 22.89
C ALA A 311 15.96 -7.27 23.05
N ARG A 312 16.85 -6.67 22.26
CA ARG A 312 18.30 -6.94 22.20
C ARG A 312 18.66 -8.38 21.80
N ASP A 313 17.73 -9.15 21.23
CA ASP A 313 18.00 -10.50 20.71
C ASP A 313 18.39 -10.44 19.22
N VAL A 314 19.63 -10.01 18.98
CA VAL A 314 20.20 -9.93 17.63
C VAL A 314 20.29 -11.32 16.94
N LYS A 315 20.50 -12.38 17.74
CA LYS A 315 20.58 -13.75 17.20
C LYS A 315 19.23 -14.19 16.63
N ARG A 316 18.15 -13.91 17.36
CA ARG A 316 16.79 -14.24 16.92
C ARG A 316 16.36 -13.34 15.75
N ALA A 317 16.70 -12.05 15.76
CA ALA A 317 16.47 -11.14 14.63
C ALA A 317 17.13 -11.68 13.35
N ARG A 318 18.41 -12.09 13.42
CA ARG A 318 19.14 -12.67 12.28
C ARG A 318 18.53 -13.98 11.79
N LYS A 319 18.13 -14.87 12.72
CA LYS A 319 17.41 -16.11 12.33
C LYS A 319 16.09 -15.79 11.64
N GLY A 320 15.34 -14.79 12.12
CA GLY A 320 14.10 -14.35 11.50
C GLY A 320 14.31 -13.82 10.08
N THR A 321 15.34 -13.03 9.86
CA THR A 321 15.72 -12.56 8.51
C THR A 321 16.02 -13.73 7.59
N ASN A 322 16.82 -14.70 8.03
CA ASN A 322 17.17 -15.87 7.21
C ASN A 322 15.93 -16.73 6.88
N VAL A 323 15.02 -16.91 7.85
CA VAL A 323 13.76 -17.64 7.62
C VAL A 323 12.86 -16.88 6.64
N ALA A 324 12.75 -15.55 6.78
CA ALA A 324 11.96 -14.72 5.87
C ALA A 324 12.52 -14.76 4.44
N LEU A 325 13.85 -14.67 4.28
CA LEU A 325 14.53 -14.84 3.00
C LEU A 325 14.26 -16.22 2.40
N GLY A 326 14.40 -17.28 3.21
CA GLY A 326 14.12 -18.64 2.75
C GLY A 326 12.67 -18.84 2.30
N LEU A 327 11.70 -18.33 3.07
CA LEU A 327 10.28 -18.38 2.68
C LEU A 327 10.01 -17.58 1.40
N SER A 328 10.58 -16.38 1.29
CA SER A 328 10.44 -15.54 0.09
C SER A 328 11.04 -16.24 -1.14
N THR A 329 12.24 -16.81 -1.01
CA THR A 329 12.91 -17.55 -2.10
C THR A 329 12.10 -18.78 -2.53
N ILE A 330 11.58 -19.58 -1.59
CA ILE A 330 10.77 -20.77 -1.92
C ILE A 330 9.49 -20.34 -2.66
N ILE A 331 8.80 -19.34 -2.18
CA ILE A 331 7.57 -18.85 -2.82
C ILE A 331 7.89 -18.26 -4.19
N SER A 332 8.93 -17.43 -4.31
CA SER A 332 9.37 -16.85 -5.58
C SER A 332 9.72 -17.93 -6.61
N LEU A 333 10.52 -18.91 -6.24
CA LEU A 333 10.88 -20.02 -7.12
C LEU A 333 9.65 -20.85 -7.54
N THR A 334 8.74 -21.13 -6.60
CA THR A 334 7.53 -21.89 -6.90
C THR A 334 6.64 -21.12 -7.87
N MET A 335 6.42 -19.83 -7.63
CA MET A 335 5.63 -18.98 -8.52
C MET A 335 6.31 -18.80 -9.88
N ALA A 336 7.62 -18.60 -9.92
CA ALA A 336 8.39 -18.52 -11.15
C ALA A 336 8.28 -19.79 -11.98
N ALA A 337 8.40 -20.97 -11.36
CA ALA A 337 8.24 -22.24 -12.05
C ALA A 337 6.83 -22.44 -12.64
N ILE A 338 5.79 -22.13 -11.86
CA ILE A 338 4.39 -22.20 -12.33
C ILE A 338 4.17 -21.25 -13.51
N LEU A 339 4.61 -20.01 -13.37
CA LEU A 339 4.42 -18.98 -14.40
C LEU A 339 5.27 -19.25 -15.64
N TRP A 340 6.46 -19.83 -15.49
CA TRP A 340 7.29 -20.21 -16.64
C TRP A 340 6.60 -21.26 -17.50
N ILE A 341 6.01 -22.27 -16.86
CA ILE A 341 5.28 -23.37 -17.56
C ILE A 341 3.97 -22.85 -18.16
N LEU A 342 3.22 -22.08 -17.39
CA LEU A 342 1.89 -21.62 -17.76
C LEU A 342 1.88 -20.19 -18.36
N ALA A 343 3.04 -19.66 -18.78
CA ALA A 343 3.15 -18.31 -19.34
C ALA A 343 2.15 -18.01 -20.47
N PRO A 344 1.99 -18.88 -21.50
CA PRO A 344 1.04 -18.60 -22.56
C PRO A 344 -0.40 -18.53 -22.06
N GLN A 345 -0.78 -19.41 -21.13
CA GLN A 345 -2.14 -19.46 -20.58
C GLN A 345 -2.46 -18.21 -19.76
N PHE A 346 -1.52 -17.73 -18.94
CA PHE A 346 -1.69 -16.51 -18.16
C PHE A 346 -1.79 -15.26 -19.04
N ILE A 347 -0.99 -15.15 -20.10
CA ILE A 347 -1.09 -14.02 -21.04
C ILE A 347 -2.39 -14.09 -21.82
N GLN A 348 -2.86 -15.29 -22.23
CA GLN A 348 -4.11 -15.49 -22.94
C GLN A 348 -5.35 -15.05 -22.16
N LEU A 349 -5.28 -14.98 -20.81
CA LEU A 349 -6.37 -14.40 -20.01
C LEU A 349 -6.61 -12.93 -20.33
N PHE A 350 -5.60 -12.21 -20.81
CA PHE A 350 -5.67 -10.77 -21.10
C PHE A 350 -5.77 -10.47 -22.58
N SER A 351 -5.11 -11.25 -23.45
CA SER A 351 -5.14 -11.05 -24.91
C SER A 351 -4.96 -12.37 -25.66
N ARG A 352 -5.73 -12.51 -26.77
CA ARG A 352 -5.61 -13.63 -27.70
C ARG A 352 -4.83 -13.28 -28.98
N ASP A 353 -4.39 -12.03 -29.12
CA ASP A 353 -3.59 -11.60 -30.27
C ASP A 353 -2.22 -12.33 -30.24
N PRO A 354 -1.83 -13.01 -31.35
CA PRO A 354 -0.59 -13.77 -31.41
C PRO A 354 0.66 -12.93 -31.12
N LYS A 355 0.71 -11.68 -31.61
CA LYS A 355 1.86 -10.78 -31.38
C LYS A 355 1.95 -10.34 -29.91
N VAL A 356 0.82 -10.00 -29.30
CA VAL A 356 0.73 -9.63 -27.88
C VAL A 356 1.13 -10.83 -27.01
N LEU A 357 0.71 -12.03 -27.40
CA LEU A 357 1.07 -13.28 -26.71
C LEU A 357 2.57 -13.53 -26.76
N GLU A 358 3.19 -13.38 -27.93
CA GLU A 358 4.64 -13.57 -28.11
C GLU A 358 5.44 -12.61 -27.20
N TYR A 359 5.15 -11.30 -27.27
CA TYR A 359 5.83 -10.31 -26.42
C TYR A 359 5.54 -10.55 -24.93
N GLY A 360 4.30 -10.81 -24.54
CA GLY A 360 3.92 -11.04 -23.15
C GLY A 360 4.60 -12.26 -22.54
N VAL A 361 4.67 -13.37 -23.27
CA VAL A 361 5.38 -14.60 -22.84
C VAL A 361 6.88 -14.34 -22.75
N LEU A 362 7.45 -13.62 -23.72
CA LEU A 362 8.87 -13.25 -23.69
C LEU A 362 9.21 -12.44 -22.45
N PHE A 363 8.46 -11.36 -22.19
CA PHE A 363 8.67 -10.51 -21.00
C PHE A 363 8.50 -11.31 -19.70
N LEU A 364 7.42 -12.10 -19.61
CA LEU A 364 7.16 -12.89 -18.42
C LEU A 364 8.33 -13.85 -18.13
N ARG A 365 8.81 -14.60 -19.13
CA ARG A 365 9.92 -15.53 -18.95
C ARG A 365 11.25 -14.84 -18.65
N LEU A 366 11.58 -13.75 -19.34
CA LEU A 366 12.81 -13.02 -19.09
C LEU A 366 12.84 -12.40 -17.68
N CYS A 367 11.76 -11.73 -17.29
CA CYS A 367 11.72 -11.05 -16.00
C CYS A 367 11.64 -12.04 -14.81
N LEU A 368 10.96 -13.19 -14.97
CA LEU A 368 10.91 -14.22 -13.93
C LEU A 368 12.31 -14.75 -13.56
N PHE A 369 13.24 -14.80 -14.51
CA PHE A 369 14.62 -15.22 -14.23
C PHE A 369 15.31 -14.31 -13.21
N PHE A 370 15.03 -13.00 -13.25
CA PHE A 370 15.60 -12.02 -12.33
C PHE A 370 14.79 -11.84 -11.04
N MET A 371 13.59 -12.39 -10.97
CA MET A 371 12.68 -12.22 -9.84
C MET A 371 13.14 -12.99 -8.58
N VAL A 372 14.04 -13.93 -8.74
CA VAL A 372 14.59 -14.77 -7.65
C VAL A 372 15.73 -14.07 -6.91
N PHE A 373 16.31 -13.04 -7.51
CA PHE A 373 17.42 -12.25 -6.99
C PHE A 373 16.95 -10.91 -6.47
#